data_7a493aae3f1ed82605176b15dda05780
#
_entry.id   7a493aae3f1ed82605176b15dda05780
#
_cell.length_a   1.000
_cell.length_b   1.000
_cell.length_c   1.000
_cell.angle_alpha   90.00
_cell.angle_beta   90.00
_cell.angle_gamma   90.00
#
_symmetry.space_group_name_H-M   'P 1'
#
loop_
_entity.id
_entity.type
_entity.pdbx_description
1 polymer ?
#
loop_
_entity_poly.entity_id
_entity_poly.type
_entity_poly.pdbx_seq_one_letter_code
_entity_poly.pdbx_strand_id
1 'polypeptide(L)'
;MQLDWIKSFVTLAHLKHFTKTSEFLNLSQPTISVHIKKLEEYLGLKLIRRSGTNQSFELTNAGMQVYEQGKKMLEISRTIESIKEKNEEMLLRIGATHTVSDVLLPDFVKKIKLLYPYIHLKLIIHNHEQIVEELRLNKIDIALVEGTRGLDPFQVEVVSRDELRFYAQYRMSIVNSPLILREKGSGTREYADQFLRSERIEPVEIIEASSHYLIKQLALRGLGVGFLSYSMVKEEVLEGKLVPLDPHVVYRPFYVVCAVEYASGTIHSEVLKLLQNLS
;
A
#
# COMPACT_ATOMS: atom_id res chain seq x y z
N MET A 1 -31.98 -2.02 -11.85
CA MET A 1 -30.65 -2.39 -11.33
C MET A 1 -30.05 -1.19 -10.63
N GLN A 2 -29.50 -1.35 -9.43
CA GLN A 2 -28.85 -0.27 -8.68
C GLN A 2 -27.34 -0.49 -8.67
N LEU A 3 -26.58 0.59 -8.71
CA LEU A 3 -25.11 0.53 -8.73
C LEU A 3 -24.54 -0.13 -7.47
N ASP A 4 -25.18 0.11 -6.31
CA ASP A 4 -24.76 -0.49 -5.03
C ASP A 4 -24.85 -2.03 -5.04
N TRP A 5 -25.80 -2.60 -5.80
CA TRP A 5 -25.88 -4.06 -5.92
C TRP A 5 -24.71 -4.60 -6.74
N ILE A 6 -24.35 -3.89 -7.83
CA ILE A 6 -23.17 -4.22 -8.64
C ILE A 6 -21.90 -4.09 -7.81
N LYS A 7 -21.76 -2.98 -7.05
CA LYS A 7 -20.61 -2.74 -6.17
C LYS A 7 -20.46 -3.86 -5.15
N SER A 8 -21.54 -4.21 -4.46
CA SER A 8 -21.54 -5.32 -3.49
C SER A 8 -21.18 -6.66 -4.13
N PHE A 9 -21.70 -6.94 -5.33
CA PHE A 9 -21.42 -8.19 -6.04
C PHE A 9 -19.97 -8.25 -6.52
N VAL A 10 -19.46 -7.21 -7.16
CA VAL A 10 -18.07 -7.16 -7.68
C VAL A 10 -17.08 -7.30 -6.53
N THR A 11 -17.28 -6.59 -5.42
CA THR A 11 -16.43 -6.71 -4.24
C THR A 11 -16.50 -8.10 -3.62
N LEU A 12 -17.71 -8.68 -3.48
CA LEU A 12 -17.89 -10.04 -2.98
C LEU A 12 -17.21 -11.08 -3.88
N ALA A 13 -17.35 -10.95 -5.19
CA ALA A 13 -16.73 -11.84 -6.17
C ALA A 13 -15.19 -11.80 -6.09
N HIS A 14 -14.63 -10.63 -5.82
CA HIS A 14 -13.18 -10.44 -5.64
C HIS A 14 -12.68 -11.05 -4.33
N LEU A 15 -13.29 -10.67 -3.20
CA LEU A 15 -12.86 -11.07 -1.87
C LEU A 15 -13.23 -12.52 -1.50
N LYS A 16 -14.19 -13.10 -2.21
CA LYS A 16 -14.72 -14.46 -1.98
C LYS A 16 -15.18 -14.72 -0.53
N HIS A 17 -15.50 -13.66 0.22
CA HIS A 17 -15.86 -13.76 1.63
C HIS A 17 -16.86 -12.67 2.05
N PHE A 18 -18.05 -13.06 2.53
CA PHE A 18 -19.11 -12.11 2.91
C PHE A 18 -18.74 -11.14 4.02
N THR A 19 -18.09 -11.64 5.09
CA THR A 19 -17.69 -10.79 6.23
C THR A 19 -16.65 -9.76 5.79
N LYS A 20 -15.59 -10.19 5.10
CA LYS A 20 -14.59 -9.26 4.56
C LYS A 20 -15.22 -8.22 3.62
N THR A 21 -16.19 -8.62 2.80
CA THR A 21 -16.91 -7.69 1.92
C THR A 21 -17.72 -6.67 2.69
N SER A 22 -18.39 -7.10 3.76
CA SER A 22 -19.19 -6.19 4.59
C SER A 22 -18.30 -5.17 5.32
N GLU A 23 -17.18 -5.62 5.87
CA GLU A 23 -16.17 -4.75 6.48
C GLU A 23 -15.60 -3.76 5.45
N PHE A 24 -15.21 -4.25 4.29
CA PHE A 24 -14.64 -3.44 3.22
C PHE A 24 -15.58 -2.35 2.72
N LEU A 25 -16.87 -2.67 2.57
CA LEU A 25 -17.88 -1.72 2.08
C LEU A 25 -18.55 -0.90 3.20
N ASN A 26 -18.15 -1.09 4.46
CA ASN A 26 -18.81 -0.50 5.63
C ASN A 26 -20.33 -0.76 5.63
N LEU A 27 -20.74 -1.96 5.25
CA LEU A 27 -22.12 -2.41 5.21
C LEU A 27 -22.30 -3.62 6.14
N SER A 28 -23.54 -3.87 6.55
CA SER A 28 -23.82 -5.11 7.27
C SER A 28 -23.80 -6.33 6.32
N GLN A 29 -23.38 -7.49 6.81
CA GLN A 29 -23.41 -8.73 6.02
C GLN A 29 -24.84 -9.07 5.48
N PRO A 30 -25.93 -8.86 6.24
CA PRO A 30 -27.28 -8.99 5.69
C PRO A 30 -27.53 -8.04 4.51
N THR A 31 -27.03 -6.80 4.54
CA THR A 31 -27.15 -5.84 3.44
C THR A 31 -26.48 -6.37 2.18
N ILE A 32 -25.24 -6.88 2.28
CA ILE A 32 -24.55 -7.50 1.14
C ILE A 32 -25.38 -8.66 0.57
N SER A 33 -25.90 -9.55 1.42
CA SER A 33 -26.73 -10.67 1.00
C SER A 33 -28.01 -10.21 0.28
N VAL A 34 -28.65 -9.13 0.75
CA VAL A 34 -29.82 -8.52 0.11
C VAL A 34 -29.47 -7.93 -1.25
N HIS A 35 -28.34 -7.24 -1.37
CA HIS A 35 -27.87 -6.68 -2.65
C HIS A 35 -27.64 -7.76 -3.68
N ILE A 36 -26.96 -8.87 -3.31
CA ILE A 36 -26.73 -9.99 -4.22
C ILE A 36 -28.07 -10.60 -4.67
N LYS A 37 -28.97 -10.86 -3.72
CA LYS A 37 -30.29 -11.44 -4.01
C LYS A 37 -31.08 -10.55 -4.98
N LYS A 38 -31.15 -9.24 -4.73
CA LYS A 38 -31.83 -8.28 -5.61
C LYS A 38 -31.21 -8.21 -6.99
N LEU A 39 -29.88 -8.32 -7.11
CA LEU A 39 -29.20 -8.38 -8.40
C LEU A 39 -29.53 -9.65 -9.16
N GLU A 40 -29.50 -10.81 -8.49
CA GLU A 40 -29.90 -12.10 -9.06
C GLU A 40 -31.36 -12.09 -9.53
N GLU A 41 -32.27 -11.56 -8.70
CA GLU A 41 -33.71 -11.42 -9.05
C GLU A 41 -33.92 -10.50 -10.25
N TYR A 42 -33.21 -9.36 -10.29
CA TYR A 42 -33.31 -8.41 -11.41
C TYR A 42 -32.81 -9.01 -12.73
N LEU A 43 -31.75 -9.81 -12.69
CA LEU A 43 -31.15 -10.44 -13.88
C LEU A 43 -31.84 -11.75 -14.25
N GLY A 44 -32.61 -12.34 -13.35
CA GLY A 44 -33.18 -13.70 -13.53
C GLY A 44 -32.12 -14.80 -13.54
N LEU A 45 -30.93 -14.54 -13.00
CA LEU A 45 -29.78 -15.44 -13.06
C LEU A 45 -29.20 -15.66 -11.65
N LYS A 46 -28.72 -16.89 -11.42
CA LYS A 46 -27.89 -17.16 -10.24
C LYS A 46 -26.43 -16.79 -10.53
N LEU A 47 -25.88 -15.89 -9.72
CA LEU A 47 -24.52 -15.38 -9.89
C LEU A 47 -23.51 -16.11 -8.99
N ILE A 48 -23.99 -16.57 -7.83
CA ILE A 48 -23.18 -17.32 -6.88
C ILE A 48 -23.82 -18.68 -6.58
N ARG A 49 -22.97 -19.68 -6.36
CA ARG A 49 -23.35 -21.01 -5.86
C ARG A 49 -22.69 -21.22 -4.51
N ARG A 50 -23.48 -21.47 -3.48
CA ARG A 50 -22.95 -21.80 -2.16
C ARG A 50 -22.29 -23.17 -2.19
N SER A 51 -21.06 -23.27 -1.70
CA SER A 51 -20.30 -24.51 -1.63
C SER A 51 -20.09 -24.87 -0.15
N GLY A 52 -20.73 -25.97 0.29
CA GLY A 52 -20.50 -26.53 1.61
C GLY A 52 -21.01 -25.73 2.81
N THR A 53 -20.55 -26.16 4.02
CA THR A 53 -20.99 -25.65 5.34
C THR A 53 -20.26 -24.39 5.82
N ASN A 54 -19.21 -23.94 5.12
CA ASN A 54 -18.35 -22.83 5.55
C ASN A 54 -18.43 -21.64 4.59
N GLN A 55 -19.45 -20.79 4.69
CA GLN A 55 -19.52 -19.44 4.08
C GLN A 55 -18.79 -19.21 2.71
N SER A 56 -18.28 -20.29 2.11
CA SER A 56 -17.61 -20.30 0.81
C SER A 56 -18.66 -20.37 -0.29
N PHE A 57 -18.41 -19.64 -1.37
CA PHE A 57 -19.21 -19.68 -2.58
C PHE A 57 -18.32 -19.70 -3.81
N GLU A 58 -18.87 -20.12 -4.93
CA GLU A 58 -18.25 -20.04 -6.24
C GLU A 58 -19.11 -19.20 -7.17
N LEU A 59 -18.49 -18.51 -8.09
CA LEU A 59 -19.19 -17.81 -9.15
C LEU A 59 -19.74 -18.83 -10.15
N THR A 60 -20.95 -18.61 -10.59
CA THR A 60 -21.49 -19.31 -11.77
C THR A 60 -20.86 -18.76 -13.05
N ASN A 61 -21.04 -19.40 -14.18
CA ASN A 61 -20.62 -18.84 -15.48
C ASN A 61 -21.27 -17.46 -15.74
N ALA A 62 -22.54 -17.29 -15.37
CA ALA A 62 -23.22 -16.00 -15.42
C ALA A 62 -22.60 -15.02 -14.42
N GLY A 63 -22.24 -15.48 -13.20
CA GLY A 63 -21.55 -14.68 -12.20
C GLY A 63 -20.21 -14.16 -12.69
N MET A 64 -19.40 -14.98 -13.37
CA MET A 64 -18.13 -14.54 -13.96
C MET A 64 -18.33 -13.45 -15.02
N GLN A 65 -19.32 -13.63 -15.90
CA GLN A 65 -19.63 -12.63 -16.92
C GLN A 65 -20.14 -11.33 -16.31
N VAL A 66 -21.03 -11.40 -15.31
CA VAL A 66 -21.54 -10.21 -14.60
C VAL A 66 -20.42 -9.54 -13.80
N TYR A 67 -19.49 -10.29 -13.24
CA TYR A 67 -18.30 -9.74 -12.56
C TYR A 67 -17.46 -8.90 -13.52
N GLU A 68 -17.11 -9.41 -14.70
CA GLU A 68 -16.31 -8.67 -15.68
C GLU A 68 -17.04 -7.42 -16.22
N GLN A 69 -18.34 -7.52 -16.50
CA GLN A 69 -19.12 -6.36 -16.96
C GLN A 69 -19.40 -5.37 -15.81
N GLY A 70 -19.58 -5.87 -14.59
CA GLY A 70 -19.76 -5.05 -13.39
C GLY A 70 -18.54 -4.17 -13.09
N LYS A 71 -17.33 -4.70 -13.27
CA LYS A 71 -16.09 -3.89 -13.18
C LYS A 71 -16.11 -2.72 -14.16
N LYS A 72 -16.41 -2.98 -15.44
CA LYS A 72 -16.51 -1.93 -16.47
C LYS A 72 -17.60 -0.91 -16.15
N MET A 73 -18.73 -1.36 -15.63
CA MET A 73 -19.85 -0.48 -15.27
C MET A 73 -19.47 0.46 -14.12
N LEU A 74 -18.76 -0.05 -13.11
CA LEU A 74 -18.23 0.76 -12.02
C LEU A 74 -17.19 1.77 -12.51
N GLU A 75 -16.37 1.39 -13.49
CA GLU A 75 -15.42 2.28 -14.15
C GLU A 75 -16.13 3.43 -14.89
N ILE A 76 -17.15 3.11 -15.70
CA ILE A 76 -17.96 4.12 -16.42
C ILE A 76 -18.67 5.05 -15.42
N SER A 77 -19.24 4.51 -14.34
CA SER A 77 -19.86 5.33 -13.30
C SER A 77 -18.89 6.36 -12.73
N ARG A 78 -17.68 5.96 -12.45
CA ARG A 78 -16.62 6.87 -11.96
C ARG A 78 -16.22 7.89 -13.01
N THR A 79 -16.14 7.48 -14.27
CA THR A 79 -15.87 8.42 -15.38
C THR A 79 -16.98 9.48 -15.46
N ILE A 80 -18.24 9.09 -15.26
CA ILE A 80 -19.37 10.04 -15.23
C ILE A 80 -19.26 10.96 -13.99
N GLU A 81 -18.93 10.40 -12.83
CA GLU A 81 -18.69 11.18 -11.60
C GLU A 81 -17.53 12.18 -11.81
N SER A 82 -16.45 11.74 -12.47
CA SER A 82 -15.31 12.60 -12.80
C SER A 82 -15.64 13.67 -13.85
N ILE A 83 -16.67 13.51 -14.69
CA ILE A 83 -17.15 14.56 -15.59
C ILE A 83 -17.84 15.68 -14.80
N LYS A 84 -18.56 15.32 -13.73
CA LYS A 84 -19.10 16.30 -12.79
C LYS A 84 -17.97 17.07 -12.07
N GLU A 85 -16.87 16.36 -11.79
CA GLU A 85 -15.66 16.90 -11.16
C GLU A 85 -14.73 17.63 -12.14
N LYS A 86 -14.87 17.45 -13.48
CA LYS A 86 -14.09 18.22 -14.48
C LYS A 86 -14.32 19.74 -14.47
N ASN A 87 -15.36 20.18 -13.77
CA ASN A 87 -15.56 21.59 -13.40
C ASN A 87 -15.10 21.90 -11.97
N GLU A 88 -14.66 20.91 -11.19
CA GLU A 88 -14.10 21.05 -9.85
C GLU A 88 -12.74 20.34 -9.85
N GLU A 89 -11.77 20.99 -9.25
CA GLU A 89 -10.41 20.52 -9.04
C GLU A 89 -10.42 19.10 -8.44
N MET A 90 -9.92 18.12 -9.19
CA MET A 90 -9.87 16.72 -8.73
C MET A 90 -8.87 16.56 -7.60
N LEU A 91 -9.33 16.16 -6.41
CA LEU A 91 -8.48 15.87 -5.27
C LEU A 91 -8.05 14.40 -5.29
N LEU A 92 -6.74 14.14 -5.35
CA LEU A 92 -6.15 12.82 -5.19
C LEU A 92 -5.39 12.75 -3.86
N ARG A 93 -5.86 11.88 -2.96
CA ARG A 93 -5.30 11.69 -1.62
C ARG A 93 -4.36 10.49 -1.63
N ILE A 94 -3.08 10.75 -1.42
CA ILE A 94 -2.05 9.70 -1.43
C ILE A 94 -1.46 9.59 -0.04
N GLY A 95 -1.58 8.41 0.56
CA GLY A 95 -0.88 8.05 1.76
C GLY A 95 0.45 7.37 1.43
N ALA A 96 1.50 7.67 2.17
CA ALA A 96 2.77 6.98 2.00
C ALA A 96 3.48 6.78 3.34
N THR A 97 4.24 5.71 3.43
CA THR A 97 5.17 5.54 4.55
C THR A 97 6.39 6.44 4.35
N HIS A 98 7.10 6.73 5.45
CA HIS A 98 8.21 7.70 5.43
C HIS A 98 9.27 7.41 4.36
N THR A 99 9.76 6.17 4.27
CA THR A 99 10.79 5.83 3.27
C THR A 99 10.26 5.96 1.85
N VAL A 100 9.05 5.42 1.61
CA VAL A 100 8.46 5.42 0.27
C VAL A 100 8.14 6.85 -0.16
N SER A 101 7.71 7.71 0.76
CA SER A 101 7.47 9.13 0.47
C SER A 101 8.76 9.84 0.02
N ASP A 102 9.85 9.64 0.73
CA ASP A 102 11.12 10.30 0.42
C ASP A 102 11.73 9.83 -0.91
N VAL A 103 11.52 8.54 -1.25
CA VAL A 103 12.11 7.94 -2.46
C VAL A 103 11.24 8.15 -3.72
N LEU A 104 9.93 7.99 -3.62
CA LEU A 104 9.05 7.95 -4.81
C LEU A 104 8.23 9.21 -5.02
N LEU A 105 7.75 9.88 -3.95
CA LEU A 105 6.80 10.98 -4.13
C LEU A 105 7.37 12.20 -4.86
N PRO A 106 8.63 12.62 -4.71
CA PRO A 106 9.13 13.81 -5.40
C PRO A 106 9.00 13.68 -6.93
N ASP A 107 9.47 12.57 -7.50
CA ASP A 107 9.40 12.33 -8.93
C ASP A 107 7.98 12.05 -9.40
N PHE A 108 7.18 11.36 -8.59
CA PHE A 108 5.76 11.15 -8.86
C PHE A 108 5.00 12.48 -8.95
N VAL A 109 5.14 13.35 -7.94
CA VAL A 109 4.47 14.65 -7.91
C VAL A 109 4.89 15.50 -9.10
N LYS A 110 6.17 15.51 -9.46
CA LYS A 110 6.67 16.22 -10.65
C LYS A 110 6.00 15.71 -11.93
N LYS A 111 5.93 14.38 -12.12
CA LYS A 111 5.31 13.78 -13.31
C LYS A 111 3.81 14.03 -13.37
N ILE A 112 3.09 13.86 -12.25
CA ILE A 112 1.63 14.02 -12.24
C ILE A 112 1.23 15.49 -12.47
N LYS A 113 1.96 16.44 -11.89
CA LYS A 113 1.70 17.86 -12.13
C LYS A 113 1.97 18.30 -13.57
N LEU A 114 2.92 17.65 -14.24
CA LEU A 114 3.19 17.91 -15.65
C LEU A 114 2.09 17.34 -16.56
N LEU A 115 1.61 16.13 -16.30
CA LEU A 115 0.66 15.42 -17.15
C LEU A 115 -0.81 15.76 -16.81
N TYR A 116 -1.10 16.02 -15.55
CA TYR A 116 -2.45 16.26 -15.02
C TYR A 116 -2.47 17.49 -14.10
N PRO A 117 -2.26 18.70 -14.61
CA PRO A 117 -2.13 19.92 -13.81
C PRO A 117 -3.39 20.25 -12.99
N TYR A 118 -4.54 19.73 -13.40
CA TYR A 118 -5.84 19.89 -12.72
C TYR A 118 -6.01 18.99 -11.50
N ILE A 119 -5.11 18.03 -11.27
CA ILE A 119 -5.16 17.17 -10.08
C ILE A 119 -4.56 17.91 -8.89
N HIS A 120 -5.36 18.11 -7.85
CA HIS A 120 -4.91 18.54 -6.55
C HIS A 120 -4.45 17.34 -5.74
N LEU A 121 -3.22 17.41 -5.26
CA LEU A 121 -2.62 16.32 -4.47
C LEU A 121 -2.71 16.65 -2.98
N LYS A 122 -3.22 15.70 -2.20
CA LYS A 122 -3.09 15.68 -0.73
C LYS A 122 -2.19 14.51 -0.36
N LEU A 123 -0.99 14.82 0.16
CA LEU A 123 0.00 13.83 0.57
C LEU A 123 -0.07 13.65 2.09
N ILE A 124 -0.18 12.42 2.54
CA ILE A 124 -0.34 12.06 3.95
C ILE A 124 0.75 11.05 4.29
N ILE A 125 1.61 11.40 5.23
CA ILE A 125 2.78 10.59 5.59
C ILE A 125 2.61 10.08 7.02
N HIS A 126 2.56 8.76 7.16
CA HIS A 126 2.45 8.07 8.43
C HIS A 126 3.24 6.74 8.41
N ASN A 127 3.23 6.00 9.51
CA ASN A 127 3.75 4.64 9.52
C ASN A 127 2.80 3.67 8.78
N HIS A 128 3.26 2.45 8.55
CA HIS A 128 2.52 1.45 7.77
C HIS A 128 1.11 1.18 8.33
N GLU A 129 0.99 0.97 9.64
CA GLU A 129 -0.30 0.62 10.26
C GLU A 129 -1.32 1.77 10.09
N GLN A 130 -0.89 3.00 10.28
CA GLN A 130 -1.74 4.17 10.12
C GLN A 130 -2.17 4.38 8.66
N ILE A 131 -1.26 4.22 7.69
CA ILE A 131 -1.59 4.34 6.26
C ILE A 131 -2.60 3.27 5.84
N VAL A 132 -2.42 2.02 6.27
CA VAL A 132 -3.38 0.93 5.97
C VAL A 132 -4.75 1.22 6.58
N GLU A 133 -4.79 1.77 7.80
CA GLU A 133 -6.06 2.13 8.44
C GLU A 133 -6.74 3.31 7.74
N GLU A 134 -6.00 4.32 7.32
CA GLU A 134 -6.55 5.45 6.56
C GLU A 134 -7.07 5.03 5.17
N LEU A 135 -6.40 4.07 4.52
CA LEU A 135 -6.89 3.47 3.28
C LEU A 135 -8.21 2.71 3.52
N ARG A 136 -8.29 1.93 4.61
CA ARG A 136 -9.49 1.18 5.01
C ARG A 136 -10.67 2.09 5.31
N LEU A 137 -10.40 3.25 5.89
CA LEU A 137 -11.40 4.28 6.20
C LEU A 137 -11.72 5.21 5.03
N ASN A 138 -11.19 4.94 3.82
CA ASN A 138 -11.35 5.78 2.61
C ASN A 138 -10.90 7.24 2.80
N LYS A 139 -9.96 7.49 3.73
CA LYS A 139 -9.36 8.82 3.93
C LYS A 139 -8.27 9.13 2.91
N ILE A 140 -7.68 8.09 2.33
CA ILE A 140 -6.73 8.14 1.21
C ILE A 140 -7.24 7.25 0.08
N ASP A 141 -6.86 7.56 -1.14
CA ASP A 141 -7.27 6.87 -2.36
C ASP A 141 -6.25 5.83 -2.79
N ILE A 142 -4.97 6.16 -2.61
CA ILE A 142 -3.82 5.31 -2.94
C ILE A 142 -2.86 5.32 -1.76
N ALA A 143 -2.35 4.15 -1.40
CA ALA A 143 -1.28 4.01 -0.43
C ALA A 143 0.01 3.53 -1.11
N LEU A 144 1.14 4.09 -0.69
CA LEU A 144 2.47 3.69 -1.08
C LEU A 144 3.21 3.20 0.17
N VAL A 145 3.47 1.91 0.23
CA VAL A 145 3.98 1.27 1.45
C VAL A 145 5.09 0.26 1.17
N GLU A 146 5.88 -0.03 2.18
CA GLU A 146 6.75 -1.18 2.28
C GLU A 146 6.14 -2.22 3.23
N GLY A 147 6.17 -3.49 2.87
CA GLY A 147 5.56 -4.56 3.65
C GLY A 147 4.12 -4.87 3.22
N THR A 148 3.64 -6.02 3.63
CA THR A 148 2.36 -6.59 3.16
C THR A 148 1.34 -6.78 4.27
N ARG A 149 1.68 -6.43 5.51
CA ARG A 149 0.80 -6.64 6.67
C ARG A 149 -0.48 -5.82 6.55
N GLY A 150 -1.63 -6.48 6.70
CA GLY A 150 -2.93 -5.83 6.72
C GLY A 150 -3.42 -5.31 5.36
N LEU A 151 -2.75 -5.66 4.25
CA LEU A 151 -3.13 -5.21 2.91
C LEU A 151 -4.26 -6.03 2.27
N ASP A 152 -4.60 -7.18 2.83
CA ASP A 152 -5.82 -7.87 2.43
C ASP A 152 -7.04 -7.10 3.01
N PRO A 153 -8.00 -6.64 2.20
CA PRO A 153 -8.37 -7.16 0.88
C PRO A 153 -8.04 -6.23 -0.32
N PHE A 154 -7.09 -5.34 -0.20
CA PHE A 154 -6.76 -4.34 -1.22
C PHE A 154 -6.06 -4.96 -2.44
N GLN A 155 -6.10 -4.24 -3.57
CA GLN A 155 -5.23 -4.54 -4.70
C GLN A 155 -3.82 -4.02 -4.39
N VAL A 156 -2.83 -4.90 -4.57
CA VAL A 156 -1.44 -4.64 -4.24
C VAL A 156 -0.58 -4.91 -5.46
N GLU A 157 0.22 -3.94 -5.87
CA GLU A 157 1.16 -4.08 -6.99
C GLU A 157 2.55 -3.59 -6.56
N VAL A 158 3.60 -4.26 -7.04
CA VAL A 158 4.99 -3.84 -6.81
C VAL A 158 5.32 -2.72 -7.77
N VAL A 159 5.83 -1.60 -7.26
CA VAL A 159 6.22 -0.44 -8.07
C VAL A 159 7.73 -0.24 -8.13
N SER A 160 8.47 -0.66 -7.11
CA SER A 160 9.92 -0.53 -7.05
C SER A 160 10.51 -1.49 -6.02
N ARG A 161 11.83 -1.52 -5.92
CA ARG A 161 12.55 -2.26 -4.87
C ARG A 161 13.53 -1.34 -4.18
N ASP A 162 13.69 -1.57 -2.89
CA ASP A 162 14.59 -0.83 -2.02
C ASP A 162 15.61 -1.80 -1.39
N GLU A 163 16.76 -1.26 -1.09
CA GLU A 163 17.87 -1.97 -0.46
C GLU A 163 18.08 -1.44 0.95
N LEU A 164 17.96 -2.31 1.94
CA LEU A 164 18.21 -2.00 3.34
C LEU A 164 19.53 -2.62 3.79
N ARG A 165 20.32 -1.83 4.55
CA ARG A 165 21.54 -2.31 5.20
C ARG A 165 21.76 -1.62 6.55
N PHE A 166 22.68 -2.17 7.32
CA PHE A 166 23.25 -1.51 8.48
C PHE A 166 24.38 -0.58 8.07
N TYR A 167 24.30 0.67 8.54
CA TYR A 167 25.28 1.72 8.25
C TYR A 167 25.80 2.35 9.55
N ALA A 168 27.07 2.70 9.55
CA ALA A 168 27.70 3.48 10.62
C ALA A 168 28.71 4.44 10.04
N GLN A 169 29.20 5.41 10.84
CA GLN A 169 30.24 6.36 10.45
C GLN A 169 31.57 5.66 10.10
N TYR A 170 31.88 4.59 10.81
CA TYR A 170 33.07 3.75 10.61
C TYR A 170 32.72 2.30 10.86
N ARG A 171 33.66 1.38 10.59
CA ARG A 171 33.40 -0.04 10.84
C ARG A 171 33.15 -0.32 12.32
N MET A 172 31.93 -0.72 12.62
CA MET A 172 31.43 -1.11 13.94
C MET A 172 30.90 -2.54 13.89
N SER A 173 30.81 -3.19 15.05
CA SER A 173 30.15 -4.50 15.16
C SER A 173 28.65 -4.30 15.39
N ILE A 174 27.82 -4.92 14.57
CA ILE A 174 26.36 -4.94 14.77
C ILE A 174 25.99 -5.58 16.12
N VAL A 175 26.76 -6.59 16.56
CA VAL A 175 26.50 -7.32 17.82
C VAL A 175 26.86 -6.49 19.06
N ASN A 176 27.95 -5.71 18.98
CA ASN A 176 28.53 -5.03 20.14
C ASN A 176 28.31 -3.51 20.15
N SER A 177 27.41 -3.02 19.28
CA SER A 177 27.12 -1.59 19.19
C SER A 177 25.63 -1.32 19.40
N PRO A 178 25.25 -0.12 19.88
CA PRO A 178 23.86 0.30 19.89
C PRO A 178 23.29 0.25 18.48
N LEU A 179 22.11 -0.34 18.30
CA LEU A 179 21.38 -0.30 17.05
C LEU A 179 20.35 0.82 17.07
N ILE A 180 20.36 1.65 16.03
CA ILE A 180 19.42 2.76 15.88
C ILE A 180 18.37 2.33 14.87
N LEU A 181 17.18 2.00 15.36
CA LEU A 181 16.12 1.38 14.59
C LEU A 181 14.85 2.23 14.57
N ARG A 182 14.01 1.98 13.58
CA ARG A 182 12.67 2.56 13.54
C ARG A 182 11.81 2.03 14.69
N GLU A 183 10.76 2.77 14.98
CA GLU A 183 9.74 2.40 15.95
C GLU A 183 9.00 1.10 15.54
N LYS A 184 8.40 0.43 16.51
CA LYS A 184 7.50 -0.71 16.25
C LYS A 184 6.30 -0.25 15.43
N GLY A 185 5.84 -1.09 14.49
CA GLY A 185 4.80 -0.73 13.52
C GLY A 185 5.33 -0.08 12.24
N SER A 186 6.63 0.23 12.14
CA SER A 186 7.29 0.61 10.90
C SER A 186 7.64 -0.62 10.06
N GLY A 187 7.37 -0.58 8.75
CA GLY A 187 7.81 -1.63 7.82
C GLY A 187 9.32 -1.85 7.83
N THR A 188 10.13 -0.78 7.93
CA THR A 188 11.60 -0.89 8.06
C THR A 188 12.00 -1.64 9.34
N ARG A 189 11.27 -1.42 10.45
CA ARG A 189 11.53 -2.13 11.71
C ARG A 189 11.24 -3.63 11.59
N GLU A 190 10.20 -4.02 10.89
CA GLU A 190 9.88 -5.44 10.68
C GLU A 190 11.02 -6.17 9.96
N TYR A 191 11.61 -5.55 8.94
CA TYR A 191 12.78 -6.11 8.25
C TYR A 191 14.01 -6.19 9.14
N ALA A 192 14.28 -5.17 9.96
CA ALA A 192 15.37 -5.20 10.93
C ALA A 192 15.19 -6.33 11.94
N ASP A 193 14.00 -6.44 12.54
CA ASP A 193 13.70 -7.48 13.52
C ASP A 193 13.77 -8.90 12.91
N GLN A 194 13.36 -9.04 11.63
CA GLN A 194 13.47 -10.31 10.92
C GLN A 194 14.94 -10.69 10.69
N PHE A 195 15.75 -9.73 10.24
CA PHE A 195 17.19 -9.94 10.07
C PHE A 195 17.86 -10.33 11.38
N LEU A 196 17.65 -9.60 12.47
CA LEU A 196 18.24 -9.87 13.76
C LEU A 196 17.87 -11.29 14.28
N ARG A 197 16.61 -11.70 14.06
CA ARG A 197 16.17 -13.06 14.40
C ARG A 197 16.84 -14.13 13.55
N SER A 198 16.95 -13.92 12.24
CA SER A 198 17.56 -14.93 11.34
C SER A 198 19.04 -15.13 11.64
N GLU A 199 19.76 -14.06 11.96
CA GLU A 199 21.18 -14.09 12.29
C GLU A 199 21.44 -14.39 13.79
N ARG A 200 20.37 -14.54 14.61
CA ARG A 200 20.45 -14.75 16.05
C ARG A 200 21.25 -13.66 16.77
N ILE A 201 21.09 -12.43 16.33
CA ILE A 201 21.75 -11.26 16.93
C ILE A 201 20.85 -10.69 18.03
N GLU A 202 21.39 -10.60 19.24
CA GLU A 202 20.78 -9.88 20.36
C GLU A 202 21.50 -8.55 20.52
N PRO A 203 20.82 -7.41 20.22
CA PRO A 203 21.44 -6.10 20.35
C PRO A 203 21.77 -5.79 21.80
N VAL A 204 22.94 -5.19 22.06
CA VAL A 204 23.29 -4.69 23.40
C VAL A 204 22.42 -3.52 23.84
N GLU A 205 21.95 -2.73 22.88
CA GLU A 205 21.05 -1.60 23.09
C GLU A 205 20.26 -1.33 21.80
N ILE A 206 19.02 -0.86 21.92
CA ILE A 206 18.23 -0.33 20.80
C ILE A 206 17.84 1.10 21.12
N ILE A 207 18.30 2.04 20.28
CA ILE A 207 17.82 3.42 20.24
C ILE A 207 16.67 3.45 19.23
N GLU A 208 15.44 3.64 19.71
CA GLU A 208 14.26 3.68 18.87
C GLU A 208 13.96 5.12 18.42
N ALA A 209 13.76 5.33 17.12
CA ALA A 209 13.43 6.63 16.56
C ALA A 209 12.39 6.51 15.44
N SER A 210 11.43 7.45 15.39
CA SER A 210 10.37 7.49 14.37
C SER A 210 10.78 8.21 13.07
N SER A 211 12.01 8.71 12.99
CA SER A 211 12.51 9.47 11.85
C SER A 211 13.77 8.83 11.24
N HIS A 212 13.69 8.48 9.96
CA HIS A 212 14.85 8.01 9.19
C HIS A 212 15.99 9.05 9.16
N TYR A 213 15.62 10.32 9.04
CA TYR A 213 16.60 11.42 9.08
C TYR A 213 17.37 11.42 10.41
N LEU A 214 16.66 11.26 11.55
CA LEU A 214 17.32 11.20 12.86
C LEU A 214 18.22 9.98 12.96
N ILE A 215 17.79 8.80 12.53
CA ILE A 215 18.61 7.58 12.51
C ILE A 215 19.90 7.82 11.71
N LYS A 216 19.79 8.39 10.49
CA LYS A 216 20.94 8.76 9.66
C LYS A 216 21.88 9.73 10.39
N GLN A 217 21.34 10.76 11.02
CA GLN A 217 22.14 11.75 11.74
C GLN A 217 22.87 11.18 12.97
N LEU A 218 22.24 10.24 13.67
CA LEU A 218 22.89 9.56 14.80
C LEU A 218 24.00 8.62 14.32
N ALA A 219 23.76 7.87 13.25
CA ALA A 219 24.77 7.01 12.64
C ALA A 219 25.97 7.81 12.12
N LEU A 220 25.74 8.96 11.45
CA LEU A 220 26.80 9.87 10.99
C LEU A 220 27.67 10.43 12.12
N ARG A 221 27.15 10.51 13.33
CA ARG A 221 27.88 10.97 14.53
C ARG A 221 28.54 9.84 15.29
N GLY A 222 28.52 8.61 14.77
CA GLY A 222 29.13 7.45 15.41
C GLY A 222 28.44 6.98 16.70
N LEU A 223 27.18 7.37 16.93
CA LEU A 223 26.41 7.01 18.12
C LEU A 223 25.81 5.61 18.09
N GLY A 224 25.95 4.91 16.96
CA GLY A 224 25.47 3.55 16.79
C GLY A 224 25.34 3.17 15.32
N VAL A 225 24.74 2.02 15.09
CA VAL A 225 24.52 1.42 13.79
C VAL A 225 23.06 1.61 13.37
N GLY A 226 22.83 2.35 12.30
CA GLY A 226 21.50 2.61 11.75
C GLY A 226 21.11 1.57 10.70
N PHE A 227 19.87 1.06 10.76
CA PHE A 227 19.30 0.24 9.69
C PHE A 227 18.48 1.13 8.75
N LEU A 228 19.00 1.36 7.54
CA LEU A 228 18.54 2.40 6.63
C LEU A 228 18.44 1.90 5.18
N SER A 229 17.58 2.56 4.41
CA SER A 229 17.50 2.43 2.96
C SER A 229 18.74 3.02 2.29
N TYR A 230 19.29 2.31 1.31
CA TYR A 230 20.41 2.83 0.52
C TYR A 230 20.03 4.14 -0.20
N SER A 231 18.82 4.22 -0.72
CA SER A 231 18.34 5.43 -1.40
C SER A 231 18.41 6.68 -0.52
N MET A 232 18.28 6.53 0.79
CA MET A 232 18.32 7.65 1.74
C MET A 232 19.73 8.04 2.21
N VAL A 233 20.70 7.18 2.01
CA VAL A 233 22.10 7.37 2.48
C VAL A 233 23.12 7.32 1.36
N LYS A 234 22.65 7.26 0.10
CA LYS A 234 23.49 7.09 -1.08
C LYS A 234 24.60 8.13 -1.18
N GLU A 235 24.27 9.38 -0.92
CA GLU A 235 25.24 10.48 -0.97
C GLU A 235 26.33 10.31 0.10
N GLU A 236 25.91 10.04 1.35
CA GLU A 236 26.84 9.86 2.46
C GLU A 236 27.73 8.62 2.30
N VAL A 237 27.22 7.57 1.66
CA VAL A 237 27.99 6.37 1.32
C VAL A 237 29.01 6.67 0.23
N LEU A 238 28.64 7.38 -0.84
CA LEU A 238 29.54 7.78 -1.91
C LEU A 238 30.63 8.73 -1.43
N GLU A 239 30.33 9.60 -0.46
CA GLU A 239 31.27 10.51 0.17
C GLU A 239 32.11 9.85 1.27
N GLY A 240 31.87 8.57 1.59
CA GLY A 240 32.59 7.84 2.63
C GLY A 240 32.25 8.26 4.06
N LYS A 241 31.17 9.02 4.26
CA LYS A 241 30.68 9.46 5.58
C LYS A 241 29.94 8.38 6.34
N LEU A 242 29.34 7.43 5.59
CA LEU A 242 28.73 6.21 6.10
C LEU A 242 29.31 4.99 5.39
N VAL A 243 29.52 3.94 6.13
CA VAL A 243 30.00 2.65 5.61
C VAL A 243 28.95 1.56 5.86
N PRO A 244 28.64 0.72 4.88
CA PRO A 244 27.84 -0.46 5.10
C PRO A 244 28.62 -1.47 5.93
N LEU A 245 27.98 -2.06 6.95
CA LEU A 245 28.65 -2.95 7.91
C LEU A 245 28.53 -4.43 7.56
N ASP A 246 27.50 -4.79 6.83
CA ASP A 246 27.18 -6.18 6.53
C ASP A 246 27.22 -6.42 5.01
N PRO A 247 27.77 -7.54 4.53
CA PRO A 247 27.58 -7.97 3.15
C PRO A 247 26.12 -8.35 2.84
N HIS A 248 25.31 -8.63 3.85
CA HIS A 248 23.91 -9.00 3.67
C HIS A 248 23.04 -7.79 3.34
N VAL A 249 22.43 -7.84 2.18
CA VAL A 249 21.47 -6.86 1.70
C VAL A 249 20.08 -7.40 1.93
N VAL A 250 19.24 -6.63 2.58
CA VAL A 250 17.82 -6.95 2.69
C VAL A 250 17.07 -6.19 1.61
N TYR A 251 16.56 -6.92 0.62
CA TYR A 251 15.71 -6.32 -0.43
C TYR A 251 14.26 -6.30 0.02
N ARG A 252 13.60 -5.17 -0.16
CA ARG A 252 12.17 -5.05 0.08
C ARG A 252 11.47 -4.42 -1.12
N PRO A 253 10.30 -4.89 -1.50
CA PRO A 253 9.48 -4.22 -2.50
C PRO A 253 8.78 -3.00 -1.90
N PHE A 254 8.59 -1.97 -2.73
CA PHE A 254 7.62 -0.92 -2.51
C PHE A 254 6.33 -1.27 -3.25
N TYR A 255 5.22 -1.10 -2.56
CA TYR A 255 3.91 -1.44 -3.07
C TYR A 255 3.06 -0.19 -3.27
N VAL A 256 2.30 -0.18 -4.35
CA VAL A 256 1.11 0.64 -4.47
C VAL A 256 -0.10 -0.20 -4.08
N VAL A 257 -0.95 0.39 -3.28
CA VAL A 257 -2.13 -0.26 -2.69
C VAL A 257 -3.33 0.64 -2.89
N CYS A 258 -4.41 0.09 -3.42
CA CYS A 258 -5.66 0.83 -3.58
C CYS A 258 -6.86 -0.11 -3.41
N ALA A 259 -8.05 0.45 -3.23
CA ALA A 259 -9.26 -0.32 -3.29
C ALA A 259 -9.41 -0.94 -4.69
N VAL A 260 -9.93 -2.17 -4.76
CA VAL A 260 -10.14 -2.90 -6.03
C VAL A 260 -10.92 -2.07 -7.04
N GLU A 261 -11.81 -1.25 -6.55
CA GLU A 261 -12.62 -0.34 -7.32
C GLU A 261 -11.82 0.80 -7.94
N TYR A 262 -10.75 1.23 -7.30
CA TYR A 262 -9.88 2.31 -7.78
C TYR A 262 -8.92 1.84 -8.88
N ALA A 263 -8.52 0.58 -8.87
CA ALA A 263 -7.60 0.03 -9.86
C ALA A 263 -8.17 0.00 -11.29
N SER A 264 -9.50 0.04 -11.43
CA SER A 264 -10.20 0.01 -12.73
C SER A 264 -10.58 1.37 -13.29
N GLY A 265 -10.34 2.48 -12.57
CA GLY A 265 -10.62 3.84 -13.05
C GLY A 265 -9.54 4.36 -14.00
N THR A 266 -9.93 5.10 -15.06
CA THR A 266 -9.00 5.58 -16.11
C THR A 266 -7.82 6.38 -15.53
N ILE A 267 -8.09 7.35 -14.66
CA ILE A 267 -7.05 8.18 -14.02
C ILE A 267 -6.22 7.34 -13.03
N HIS A 268 -6.87 6.46 -12.25
CA HIS A 268 -6.16 5.62 -11.31
C HIS A 268 -5.24 4.62 -11.99
N SER A 269 -5.67 4.02 -13.11
CA SER A 269 -4.82 3.15 -13.92
C SER A 269 -3.62 3.90 -14.53
N GLU A 270 -3.80 5.17 -14.90
CA GLU A 270 -2.71 6.02 -15.39
C GLU A 270 -1.76 6.41 -14.26
N VAL A 271 -2.28 6.75 -13.08
CA VAL A 271 -1.48 7.01 -11.88
C VAL A 271 -0.66 5.77 -11.48
N LEU A 272 -1.27 4.58 -11.52
CA LEU A 272 -0.56 3.32 -11.26
C LEU A 272 0.56 3.09 -12.28
N LYS A 273 0.30 3.30 -13.57
CA LYS A 273 1.32 3.21 -14.62
C LYS A 273 2.45 4.22 -14.42
N LEU A 274 2.14 5.44 -13.99
CA LEU A 274 3.14 6.45 -13.68
C LEU A 274 4.03 6.02 -12.51
N LEU A 275 3.45 5.44 -11.47
CA LEU A 275 4.20 4.91 -10.32
C LEU A 275 5.10 3.75 -10.70
N GLN A 276 4.63 2.82 -11.54
CA GLN A 276 5.41 1.69 -12.05
C GLN A 276 6.60 2.13 -12.93
N ASN A 277 6.48 3.29 -13.61
CA ASN A 277 7.53 3.85 -14.48
C ASN A 277 8.44 4.85 -13.75
N LEU A 278 8.44 4.87 -12.41
CA LEU A 278 9.35 5.70 -11.60
C LEU A 278 10.66 4.97 -11.26
N SER A 279 10.72 3.65 -11.48
CA SER A 279 11.88 2.78 -11.20
C SER A 279 12.94 2.80 -12.29
#